data_3cb385898ae022642b89bd77a9b5cf28
#
_entry.id   3cb385898ae022642b89bd77a9b5cf28
#
_cell.length_a   1.000
_cell.length_b   1.000
_cell.length_c   1.000
_cell.angle_alpha   90.00
_cell.angle_beta   90.00
_cell.angle_gamma   90.00
#
_symmetry.space_group_name_H-M   'P 1'
#
loop_
_entity.id
_entity.type
_entity.pdbx_description
1 polymer ?
#
loop_
_entity_poly.entity_id
_entity_poly.type
_entity_poly.pdbx_seq_one_letter_code
_entity_poly.pdbx_strand_id
1 'polypeptide(L)'
;EEYRALIEHDAAAQAELGLERIALALVELYAGIGPTDFDERVRTFFANASHRDREVSYRETRYAPMLELVDALRAREFDVFLVTGGGTEFVRTISLDFYDVSPDDVVGTLVTYQFDRGDDGRPHLVRGAALDGTAANEGEVKVANIQRHLGRRPIFAAGNSAGDREMLEYALASEGPSLALLVDHDDAEREYAYVARAGTIDFEGDIVEFGRSLGWTIASIRHDWATVFAT
;
A
#
# COMPACT_ATOMS: atom_id res chain seq x y z
N GLU A 1 -3.54 12.13 -21.39
CA GLU A 1 -4.04 10.76 -21.64
C GLU A 1 -4.28 10.04 -20.30
N GLU A 2 -3.29 10.01 -19.41
CA GLU A 2 -3.27 9.28 -18.13
C GLU A 2 -4.45 9.71 -17.23
N TYR A 3 -4.62 11.01 -17.02
CA TYR A 3 -5.73 11.53 -16.20
C TYR A 3 -7.09 11.23 -16.78
N ARG A 4 -7.22 11.23 -18.12
CA ARG A 4 -8.48 10.88 -18.77
C ARG A 4 -8.81 9.41 -18.53
N ALA A 5 -7.86 8.51 -18.76
CA ALA A 5 -8.03 7.08 -18.51
C ALA A 5 -8.44 6.77 -17.07
N LEU A 6 -7.90 7.53 -16.09
CA LEU A 6 -8.29 7.40 -14.68
C LEU A 6 -9.71 7.95 -14.42
N ILE A 7 -10.02 9.16 -14.89
CA ILE A 7 -11.31 9.83 -14.64
C ILE A 7 -12.46 9.09 -15.32
N GLU A 8 -12.23 8.63 -16.56
CA GLU A 8 -13.25 7.89 -17.34
C GLU A 8 -13.28 6.40 -16.97
N HIS A 9 -12.39 5.94 -16.07
CA HIS A 9 -12.24 4.54 -15.68
C HIS A 9 -12.08 3.57 -16.87
N ASP A 10 -11.37 4.03 -17.89
CA ASP A 10 -11.09 3.23 -19.09
C ASP A 10 -10.00 2.21 -18.79
N ALA A 11 -10.43 1.00 -18.42
CA ALA A 11 -9.51 -0.08 -18.08
C ALA A 11 -8.61 -0.51 -19.26
N ALA A 12 -9.09 -0.36 -20.51
CA ALA A 12 -8.30 -0.69 -21.69
C ALA A 12 -7.20 0.34 -21.91
N ALA A 13 -7.54 1.65 -21.81
CA ALA A 13 -6.56 2.72 -21.88
C ALA A 13 -5.55 2.66 -20.71
N GLN A 14 -5.99 2.33 -19.50
CA GLN A 14 -5.10 2.16 -18.36
C GLN A 14 -4.11 1.00 -18.58
N ALA A 15 -4.57 -0.12 -19.13
CA ALA A 15 -3.72 -1.26 -19.45
C ALA A 15 -2.71 -0.93 -20.57
N GLU A 16 -3.11 -0.16 -21.59
CA GLU A 16 -2.24 0.26 -22.68
C GLU A 16 -1.17 1.27 -22.21
N LEU A 17 -1.54 2.21 -21.34
CA LEU A 17 -0.62 3.22 -20.78
C LEU A 17 0.38 2.58 -19.78
N GLY A 18 -0.04 1.56 -19.08
CA GLY A 18 0.71 0.94 -18.00
C GLY A 18 0.66 1.72 -16.68
N LEU A 19 0.65 0.98 -15.59
CA LEU A 19 0.50 1.55 -14.24
C LEU A 19 1.66 2.45 -13.84
N GLU A 20 2.88 2.16 -14.29
CA GLU A 20 4.05 2.99 -14.01
C GLU A 20 3.87 4.41 -14.57
N ARG A 21 3.44 4.53 -15.82
CA ARG A 21 3.19 5.83 -16.45
C ARG A 21 2.07 6.61 -15.76
N ILE A 22 1.01 5.91 -15.34
CA ILE A 22 -0.10 6.50 -14.59
C ILE A 22 0.39 6.98 -13.20
N ALA A 23 1.19 6.18 -12.52
CA ALA A 23 1.74 6.55 -11.21
C ALA A 23 2.65 7.78 -11.31
N LEU A 24 3.52 7.87 -12.33
CA LEU A 24 4.36 9.04 -12.57
C LEU A 24 3.52 10.29 -12.87
N ALA A 25 2.48 10.19 -13.68
CA ALA A 25 1.56 11.30 -13.93
C ALA A 25 0.89 11.81 -12.65
N LEU A 26 0.50 10.91 -11.73
CA LEU A 26 -0.03 11.30 -10.43
C LEU A 26 1.01 11.98 -9.54
N VAL A 27 2.27 11.56 -9.59
CA VAL A 27 3.38 12.24 -8.88
C VAL A 27 3.57 13.65 -9.44
N GLU A 28 3.60 13.81 -10.76
CA GLU A 28 3.73 15.10 -11.44
C GLU A 28 2.58 16.06 -11.10
N LEU A 29 1.35 15.56 -10.97
CA LEU A 29 0.16 16.36 -10.61
C LEU A 29 0.34 17.13 -9.29
N TYR A 30 1.09 16.56 -8.37
CA TYR A 30 1.34 17.14 -7.06
C TYR A 30 2.78 17.68 -6.90
N ALA A 31 3.51 17.85 -8.00
CA ALA A 31 4.82 18.48 -7.97
C ALA A 31 4.70 19.99 -7.65
N GLY A 32 5.69 20.51 -6.95
CA GLY A 32 5.77 21.92 -6.57
C GLY A 32 4.93 22.35 -5.36
N ILE A 33 4.11 21.45 -4.78
CA ILE A 33 3.38 21.76 -3.53
C ILE A 33 4.19 21.34 -2.30
N GLY A 34 3.93 21.99 -1.17
CA GLY A 34 4.53 21.64 0.11
C GLY A 34 3.96 20.35 0.70
N PRO A 35 4.70 19.66 1.62
CA PRO A 35 4.20 18.48 2.31
C PRO A 35 2.89 18.73 3.06
N THR A 36 2.75 19.87 3.71
CA THR A 36 1.54 20.25 4.46
C THR A 36 0.33 20.39 3.52
N ASP A 37 0.50 21.06 2.39
CA ASP A 37 -0.58 21.24 1.41
C ASP A 37 -1.01 19.89 0.81
N PHE A 38 -0.06 18.97 0.63
CA PHE A 38 -0.36 17.62 0.17
C PHE A 38 -1.17 16.86 1.23
N ASP A 39 -0.75 16.88 2.49
CA ASP A 39 -1.45 16.25 3.62
C ASP A 39 -2.89 16.77 3.75
N GLU A 40 -3.10 18.10 3.68
CA GLU A 40 -4.43 18.71 3.72
C GLU A 40 -5.33 18.26 2.57
N ARG A 41 -4.79 18.09 1.36
CA ARG A 41 -5.55 17.59 0.21
C ARG A 41 -5.96 16.13 0.40
N VAL A 42 -5.06 15.29 0.91
CA VAL A 42 -5.35 13.88 1.20
C VAL A 42 -6.42 13.77 2.29
N ARG A 43 -6.32 14.54 3.39
CA ARG A 43 -7.36 14.60 4.44
C ARG A 43 -8.71 15.03 3.89
N THR A 44 -8.71 16.08 3.07
CA THR A 44 -9.93 16.58 2.44
C THR A 44 -10.56 15.52 1.54
N PHE A 45 -9.75 14.78 0.79
CA PHE A 45 -10.24 13.66 -0.03
C PHE A 45 -10.94 12.61 0.86
N PHE A 46 -10.28 12.09 1.87
CA PHE A 46 -10.87 11.03 2.72
C PHE A 46 -12.05 11.50 3.56
N ALA A 47 -12.14 12.79 3.88
CA ALA A 47 -13.30 13.36 4.58
C ALA A 47 -14.56 13.47 3.71
N ASN A 48 -14.41 13.58 2.38
CA ASN A 48 -15.51 13.86 1.47
C ASN A 48 -15.78 12.76 0.45
N ALA A 49 -14.79 11.90 0.15
CA ALA A 49 -14.93 10.86 -0.84
C ALA A 49 -15.55 9.59 -0.25
N SER A 50 -16.42 8.97 -1.03
CA SER A 50 -16.99 7.66 -0.75
C SER A 50 -16.45 6.61 -1.72
N HIS A 51 -16.43 5.37 -1.27
CA HIS A 51 -16.10 4.25 -2.13
C HIS A 51 -17.16 4.14 -3.24
N ARG A 52 -16.70 4.12 -4.48
CA ARG A 52 -17.56 4.24 -5.67
C ARG A 52 -18.74 3.24 -5.69
N ASP A 53 -18.44 1.99 -5.44
CA ASP A 53 -19.42 0.91 -5.66
C ASP A 53 -20.18 0.54 -4.38
N ARG A 54 -19.77 1.08 -3.23
CA ARG A 54 -20.36 0.75 -1.91
C ARG A 54 -21.09 1.92 -1.28
N GLU A 55 -20.89 3.13 -1.78
CA GLU A 55 -21.48 4.38 -1.28
C GLU A 55 -21.22 4.64 0.22
N VAL A 56 -20.15 4.05 0.77
CA VAL A 56 -19.69 4.25 2.14
C VAL A 56 -18.35 4.98 2.13
N SER A 57 -17.94 5.55 3.26
CA SER A 57 -16.63 6.17 3.37
C SER A 57 -15.50 5.15 3.18
N TYR A 58 -14.33 5.59 2.71
CA TYR A 58 -13.17 4.69 2.62
C TYR A 58 -12.76 4.10 3.97
N ARG A 59 -13.08 4.77 5.08
CA ARG A 59 -12.85 4.25 6.42
C ARG A 59 -13.67 2.97 6.69
N GLU A 60 -14.86 2.86 6.13
CA GLU A 60 -15.74 1.70 6.29
C GLU A 60 -15.37 0.54 5.35
N THR A 61 -14.39 0.71 4.46
CA THR A 61 -13.90 -0.38 3.59
C THR A 61 -12.65 -1.07 4.14
N ARG A 62 -12.23 -0.74 5.38
CA ARG A 62 -11.10 -1.42 6.02
C ARG A 62 -11.47 -2.85 6.38
N TYR A 63 -10.56 -3.77 6.19
CA TYR A 63 -10.77 -5.17 6.51
C TYR A 63 -10.74 -5.42 8.01
N ALA A 64 -11.89 -5.81 8.59
CA ALA A 64 -12.03 -6.04 10.03
C ALA A 64 -11.01 -7.04 10.58
N PRO A 65 -10.79 -8.24 9.97
CA PRO A 65 -9.81 -9.19 10.48
C PRO A 65 -8.37 -8.68 10.44
N MET A 66 -8.04 -7.78 9.49
CA MET A 66 -6.70 -7.20 9.43
C MET A 66 -6.49 -6.15 10.54
N LEU A 67 -7.53 -5.39 10.91
CA LEU A 67 -7.47 -4.51 12.07
C LEU A 67 -7.33 -5.30 13.36
N GLU A 68 -8.11 -6.38 13.53
CA GLU A 68 -7.99 -7.29 14.68
C GLU A 68 -6.59 -7.92 14.78
N LEU A 69 -5.98 -8.26 13.63
CA LEU A 69 -4.61 -8.76 13.57
C LEU A 69 -3.60 -7.72 14.05
N VAL A 70 -3.72 -6.47 13.58
CA VAL A 70 -2.87 -5.34 14.01
C VAL A 70 -2.99 -5.16 15.52
N ASP A 71 -4.21 -5.10 16.06
CA ASP A 71 -4.47 -4.96 17.49
C ASP A 71 -3.88 -6.13 18.30
N ALA A 72 -4.05 -7.36 17.81
CA ALA A 72 -3.53 -8.55 18.45
C ALA A 72 -1.99 -8.60 18.47
N LEU A 73 -1.33 -8.12 17.44
CA LEU A 73 0.13 -8.01 17.37
C LEU A 73 0.64 -6.95 18.34
N ARG A 74 0.04 -5.76 18.34
CA ARG A 74 0.41 -4.66 19.23
C ARG A 74 0.20 -5.00 20.70
N ALA A 75 -0.91 -5.68 21.03
CA ALA A 75 -1.15 -6.17 22.38
C ALA A 75 -0.09 -7.18 22.88
N ARG A 76 0.74 -7.70 21.96
CA ARG A 76 1.87 -8.57 22.22
C ARG A 76 3.23 -7.89 22.03
N GLU A 77 3.22 -6.56 22.00
CA GLU A 77 4.41 -5.71 21.90
C GLU A 77 5.20 -5.88 20.58
N PHE A 78 4.50 -6.27 19.49
CA PHE A 78 5.09 -6.22 18.16
C PHE A 78 5.09 -4.78 17.62
N ASP A 79 6.17 -4.38 17.00
CA ASP A 79 6.21 -3.21 16.13
C ASP A 79 5.49 -3.54 14.81
N VAL A 80 4.46 -2.76 14.47
CA VAL A 80 3.65 -2.98 13.28
C VAL A 80 3.87 -1.86 12.26
N PHE A 81 4.17 -2.24 11.04
CA PHE A 81 4.46 -1.32 9.93
C PHE A 81 3.44 -1.52 8.80
N LEU A 82 3.01 -0.42 8.18
CA LEU A 82 2.26 -0.45 6.93
C LEU A 82 3.24 -0.42 5.76
N VAL A 83 3.20 -1.44 4.92
CA VAL A 83 4.07 -1.54 3.74
C VAL A 83 3.21 -1.50 2.48
N THR A 84 3.34 -0.45 1.67
CA THR A 84 2.43 -0.17 0.57
C THR A 84 3.16 0.10 -0.74
N GLY A 85 2.60 -0.35 -1.87
CA GLY A 85 3.02 0.08 -3.21
C GLY A 85 2.65 1.53 -3.53
N GLY A 86 1.68 2.11 -2.80
CA GLY A 86 1.28 3.51 -2.93
C GLY A 86 2.28 4.51 -2.33
N GLY A 87 1.99 5.79 -2.49
CA GLY A 87 2.85 6.87 -1.97
C GLY A 87 2.92 6.88 -0.45
N THR A 88 4.13 6.98 0.09
CA THR A 88 4.38 7.01 1.53
C THR A 88 3.60 8.11 2.22
N GLU A 89 3.65 9.37 1.71
CA GLU A 89 2.96 10.49 2.35
C GLU A 89 1.45 10.34 2.31
N PHE A 90 0.90 9.76 1.22
CA PHE A 90 -0.53 9.51 1.11
C PHE A 90 -1.02 8.59 2.23
N VAL A 91 -0.31 7.48 2.48
CA VAL A 91 -0.68 6.52 3.52
C VAL A 91 -0.37 7.07 4.91
N ARG A 92 0.71 7.83 5.10
CA ARG A 92 1.04 8.51 6.37
C ARG A 92 -0.10 9.39 6.87
N THR A 93 -0.75 10.12 5.96
CA THR A 93 -1.86 11.02 6.32
C THR A 93 -3.00 10.30 7.02
N ILE A 94 -3.25 9.02 6.69
CA ILE A 94 -4.39 8.25 7.21
C ILE A 94 -3.97 7.10 8.13
N SER A 95 -2.70 6.80 8.26
CA SER A 95 -2.21 5.58 8.94
C SER A 95 -2.66 5.50 10.40
N LEU A 96 -2.57 6.61 11.13
CA LEU A 96 -2.99 6.66 12.52
C LEU A 96 -4.51 6.55 12.67
N ASP A 97 -5.26 7.31 11.86
CA ASP A 97 -6.72 7.36 11.95
C ASP A 97 -7.39 6.05 11.45
N PHE A 98 -6.83 5.45 10.39
CA PHE A 98 -7.43 4.25 9.77
C PHE A 98 -6.96 2.94 10.41
N TYR A 99 -5.70 2.86 10.84
CA TYR A 99 -5.06 1.61 11.21
C TYR A 99 -4.40 1.64 12.59
N ASP A 100 -4.47 2.78 13.28
CA ASP A 100 -3.76 3.03 14.55
C ASP A 100 -2.24 2.75 14.45
N VAL A 101 -1.65 3.01 13.28
CA VAL A 101 -0.21 2.87 13.02
C VAL A 101 0.40 4.26 12.84
N SER A 102 1.53 4.50 13.53
CA SER A 102 2.24 5.78 13.44
C SER A 102 2.59 6.13 11.99
N PRO A 103 2.50 7.42 11.57
CA PRO A 103 3.02 7.85 10.28
C PRO A 103 4.50 7.50 10.05
N ASP A 104 5.29 7.39 11.11
CA ASP A 104 6.70 7.01 11.04
C ASP A 104 6.88 5.51 10.69
N ASP A 105 5.86 4.68 10.93
CA ASP A 105 5.86 3.25 10.66
C ASP A 105 5.27 2.91 9.27
N VAL A 106 5.26 3.86 8.34
CA VAL A 106 4.81 3.67 6.96
C VAL A 106 5.99 3.57 6.01
N VAL A 107 6.06 2.46 5.28
CA VAL A 107 7.04 2.17 4.23
C VAL A 107 6.32 2.08 2.89
N GLY A 108 6.58 3.01 1.99
CA GLY A 108 5.89 3.07 0.71
C GLY A 108 6.77 3.61 -0.42
N THR A 109 6.15 3.89 -1.54
CA THR A 109 6.80 4.56 -2.65
C THR A 109 7.17 5.99 -2.26
N LEU A 110 8.42 6.34 -2.44
CA LEU A 110 8.96 7.66 -2.12
C LEU A 110 8.94 8.56 -3.35
N VAL A 111 8.73 9.84 -3.12
CA VAL A 111 8.88 10.89 -4.13
C VAL A 111 10.06 11.77 -3.78
N THR A 112 10.65 12.40 -4.79
CA THR A 112 11.72 13.38 -4.56
C THR A 112 11.20 14.63 -3.88
N TYR A 113 12.07 15.28 -3.12
CA TYR A 113 11.84 16.59 -2.54
C TYR A 113 12.94 17.56 -2.94
N GLN A 114 12.56 18.82 -3.10
CA GLN A 114 13.50 19.92 -3.32
C GLN A 114 13.45 20.85 -2.11
N PHE A 115 14.63 21.16 -1.59
CA PHE A 115 14.76 22.24 -0.60
C PHE A 115 14.82 23.56 -1.34
N ASP A 116 13.96 24.49 -0.97
CA ASP A 116 13.86 25.80 -1.59
C ASP A 116 13.74 26.89 -0.51
N ARG A 117 13.86 28.16 -0.93
CA ARG A 117 13.62 29.32 -0.10
C ARG A 117 12.58 30.20 -0.78
N GLY A 118 11.47 30.44 -0.07
CA GLY A 118 10.44 31.33 -0.54
C GLY A 118 10.92 32.80 -0.72
N ASP A 119 10.08 33.62 -1.26
CA ASP A 119 10.35 35.06 -1.45
C ASP A 119 10.67 35.77 -0.14
N ASP A 120 10.20 35.23 0.99
CA ASP A 120 10.48 35.70 2.34
C ASP A 120 11.83 35.17 2.92
N GLY A 121 12.58 34.41 2.13
CA GLY A 121 13.84 33.76 2.49
C GLY A 121 13.71 32.56 3.42
N ARG A 122 12.51 32.14 3.82
CA ARG A 122 12.30 30.99 4.69
C ARG A 122 12.50 29.68 3.95
N PRO A 123 13.17 28.70 4.61
CA PRO A 123 13.36 27.39 4.03
C PRO A 123 12.04 26.59 4.01
N HIS A 124 11.81 25.89 2.93
CA HIS A 124 10.68 24.94 2.79
C HIS A 124 11.06 23.78 1.87
N LEU A 125 10.25 22.74 1.91
CA LEU A 125 10.33 21.61 0.98
C LEU A 125 9.18 21.67 0.01
N VAL A 126 9.45 21.32 -1.23
CA VAL A 126 8.43 21.09 -2.26
C VAL A 126 8.58 19.69 -2.83
N ARG A 127 7.46 19.08 -3.16
CA ARG A 127 7.42 17.77 -3.83
C ARG A 127 7.98 17.90 -5.24
N GLY A 128 8.84 16.96 -5.59
CA GLY A 128 9.34 16.82 -6.96
C GLY A 128 8.36 16.10 -7.88
N ALA A 129 8.72 16.01 -9.14
CA ALA A 129 7.94 15.36 -10.20
C ALA A 129 8.39 13.91 -10.49
N ALA A 130 9.22 13.32 -9.63
CA ALA A 130 9.78 12.00 -9.84
C ALA A 130 9.74 11.15 -8.56
N LEU A 131 9.83 9.83 -8.74
CA LEU A 131 10.04 8.92 -7.61
C LEU A 131 11.46 9.09 -7.07
N ASP A 132 11.61 8.92 -5.76
CA ASP A 132 12.91 8.79 -5.11
C ASP A 132 13.31 7.32 -5.11
N GLY A 133 14.04 6.92 -6.14
CA GLY A 133 14.37 5.55 -6.45
C GLY A 133 14.00 5.17 -7.88
N THR A 134 14.12 3.90 -8.21
CA THR A 134 13.96 3.41 -9.58
C THR A 134 12.56 2.92 -9.92
N ALA A 135 11.73 2.63 -8.90
CA ALA A 135 10.42 2.02 -9.10
C ALA A 135 9.50 2.22 -7.88
N ALA A 136 8.24 1.85 -8.03
CA ALA A 136 7.28 1.75 -6.95
C ALA A 136 7.72 0.72 -5.89
N ASN A 137 7.17 0.85 -4.68
CA ASN A 137 7.50 -0.02 -3.54
C ASN A 137 6.83 -1.40 -3.67
N GLU A 138 7.23 -2.16 -4.68
CA GLU A 138 6.76 -3.54 -4.96
C GLU A 138 7.94 -4.49 -5.12
N GLY A 139 7.73 -5.77 -4.86
CA GLY A 139 8.72 -6.81 -5.05
C GLY A 139 10.02 -6.61 -4.27
N GLU A 140 11.14 -6.74 -4.92
CA GLU A 140 12.48 -6.56 -4.34
C GLU A 140 12.70 -5.14 -3.79
N VAL A 141 12.10 -4.12 -4.44
CA VAL A 141 12.17 -2.73 -3.98
C VAL A 141 11.52 -2.58 -2.60
N LYS A 142 10.39 -3.26 -2.40
CA LYS A 142 9.70 -3.31 -1.10
C LYS A 142 10.62 -3.86 0.00
N VAL A 143 11.31 -4.95 -0.25
CA VAL A 143 12.26 -5.56 0.69
C VAL A 143 13.43 -4.61 1.00
N ALA A 144 13.99 -3.97 -0.02
CA ALA A 144 15.07 -3.01 0.16
C ALA A 144 14.62 -1.80 0.99
N ASN A 145 13.40 -1.30 0.78
CA ASN A 145 12.86 -0.17 1.54
C ASN A 145 12.50 -0.57 2.98
N ILE A 146 12.00 -1.78 3.22
CA ILE A 146 11.86 -2.34 4.56
C ILE A 146 13.20 -2.33 5.28
N GLN A 147 14.27 -2.85 4.64
CA GLN A 147 15.60 -2.85 5.26
C GLN A 147 16.14 -1.45 5.53
N ARG A 148 15.94 -0.50 4.61
CA ARG A 148 16.38 0.89 4.80
C ARG A 148 15.65 1.58 5.94
N HIS A 149 14.36 1.28 6.10
CA HIS A 149 13.51 1.93 7.10
C HIS A 149 13.64 1.29 8.48
N LEU A 150 13.57 -0.04 8.56
CA LEU A 150 13.59 -0.78 9.83
C LEU A 150 15.00 -1.14 10.29
N GLY A 151 15.97 -1.27 9.39
CA GLY A 151 17.32 -1.77 9.69
C GLY A 151 17.36 -3.26 10.09
N ARG A 152 16.24 -3.95 10.00
CA ARG A 152 16.11 -5.36 10.39
C ARG A 152 15.08 -6.10 9.54
N ARG A 153 15.19 -7.43 9.49
CA ARG A 153 14.23 -8.31 8.84
C ARG A 153 12.95 -8.44 9.69
N PRO A 154 11.76 -8.33 9.11
CA PRO A 154 10.52 -8.67 9.80
C PRO A 154 10.42 -10.18 10.05
N ILE A 155 9.78 -10.59 11.14
CA ILE A 155 9.49 -12.00 11.44
C ILE A 155 8.07 -12.40 11.04
N PHE A 156 7.25 -11.44 10.68
CA PHE A 156 5.91 -11.63 10.16
C PHE A 156 5.68 -10.64 9.02
N ALA A 157 5.09 -11.11 7.94
CA ALA A 157 4.58 -10.27 6.88
C ALA A 157 3.21 -10.76 6.41
N ALA A 158 2.33 -9.81 6.10
CA ALA A 158 1.04 -10.08 5.48
C ALA A 158 0.92 -9.29 4.19
N GLY A 159 0.37 -9.90 3.15
CA GLY A 159 0.15 -9.31 1.84
C GLY A 159 -1.01 -9.96 1.12
N ASN A 160 -1.29 -9.50 -0.10
CA ASN A 160 -2.40 -10.02 -0.89
C ASN A 160 -2.11 -10.13 -2.39
N SER A 161 -0.92 -9.76 -2.82
CA SER A 161 -0.61 -9.66 -4.25
C SER A 161 0.78 -10.21 -4.61
N ALA A 162 1.03 -10.38 -5.90
CA ALA A 162 2.34 -10.73 -6.41
C ALA A 162 3.43 -9.70 -6.04
N GLY A 163 3.04 -8.43 -5.82
CA GLY A 163 3.95 -7.38 -5.35
C GLY A 163 4.43 -7.55 -3.91
N ASP A 164 3.83 -8.47 -3.15
CA ASP A 164 4.21 -8.79 -1.77
C ASP A 164 5.08 -10.04 -1.66
N ARG A 165 5.27 -10.76 -2.75
CA ARG A 165 5.96 -12.05 -2.80
C ARG A 165 7.31 -12.00 -2.08
N GLU A 166 8.20 -11.13 -2.50
CA GLU A 166 9.56 -11.03 -1.97
C GLU A 166 9.57 -10.61 -0.49
N MET A 167 8.60 -9.78 -0.06
CA MET A 167 8.42 -9.42 1.35
C MET A 167 8.00 -10.64 2.19
N LEU A 168 7.07 -11.44 1.69
CA LEU A 168 6.60 -12.65 2.36
C LEU A 168 7.74 -13.69 2.48
N GLU A 169 8.47 -13.94 1.40
CA GLU A 169 9.66 -14.80 1.39
C GLU A 169 10.74 -14.28 2.35
N TYR A 170 10.97 -12.95 2.35
CA TYR A 170 11.97 -12.31 3.20
C TYR A 170 11.65 -12.47 4.68
N ALA A 171 10.40 -12.31 5.07
CA ALA A 171 9.96 -12.52 6.45
C ALA A 171 10.12 -13.99 6.86
N LEU A 172 9.69 -14.92 6.01
CA LEU A 172 9.73 -16.34 6.28
C LEU A 172 11.16 -16.88 6.43
N ALA A 173 12.14 -16.24 5.79
CA ALA A 173 13.55 -16.59 5.90
C ALA A 173 14.25 -16.03 7.16
N SER A 174 13.51 -15.54 8.16
CA SER A 174 14.05 -15.12 9.46
C SER A 174 14.55 -16.31 10.27
N GLU A 175 15.56 -16.08 11.09
CA GLU A 175 15.99 -17.07 12.06
C GLU A 175 14.97 -17.16 13.21
N GLY A 176 14.48 -18.36 13.49
CA GLY A 176 13.47 -18.61 14.51
C GLY A 176 12.02 -18.57 13.99
N PRO A 177 11.04 -18.42 14.88
CA PRO A 177 9.63 -18.39 14.49
C PRO A 177 9.32 -17.23 13.55
N SER A 178 8.76 -17.55 12.39
CA SER A 178 8.38 -16.56 11.38
C SER A 178 7.11 -17.00 10.68
N LEU A 179 6.40 -16.03 10.07
CA LEU A 179 5.13 -16.26 9.38
C LEU A 179 4.99 -15.38 8.16
N ALA A 180 4.58 -15.97 7.06
CA ALA A 180 4.08 -15.28 5.87
C ALA A 180 2.57 -15.55 5.73
N LEU A 181 1.75 -14.51 5.64
CA LEU A 181 0.31 -14.57 5.48
C LEU A 181 -0.07 -13.95 4.14
N LEU A 182 -0.75 -14.72 3.29
CA LEU A 182 -1.37 -14.20 2.07
C LEU A 182 -2.89 -14.19 2.24
N VAL A 183 -3.52 -13.05 2.00
CA VAL A 183 -4.97 -12.90 1.96
C VAL A 183 -5.43 -13.18 0.54
N ASP A 184 -6.31 -14.17 0.39
CA ASP A 184 -6.91 -14.58 -0.88
C ASP A 184 -8.28 -13.88 -1.05
N HIS A 185 -8.40 -13.06 -2.08
CA HIS A 185 -9.61 -12.31 -2.43
C HIS A 185 -10.55 -13.18 -3.26
N ASP A 186 -11.18 -14.18 -2.64
CA ASP A 186 -12.01 -15.20 -3.28
C ASP A 186 -13.52 -15.02 -3.04
N ASP A 187 -13.97 -13.92 -2.43
CA ASP A 187 -15.36 -13.66 -2.09
C ASP A 187 -16.01 -12.55 -2.93
N ALA A 188 -16.58 -12.93 -4.06
CA ALA A 188 -17.29 -11.98 -4.94
C ALA A 188 -18.65 -11.48 -4.40
N GLU A 189 -19.17 -12.07 -3.32
CA GLU A 189 -20.47 -11.69 -2.76
C GLU A 189 -20.35 -10.58 -1.72
N ARG A 190 -19.32 -10.67 -0.84
CA ARG A 190 -19.10 -9.73 0.25
C ARG A 190 -18.04 -8.69 -0.07
N GLU A 191 -17.14 -8.99 -1.03
CA GLU A 191 -16.04 -8.14 -1.48
C GLU A 191 -15.91 -8.24 -3.01
N TYR A 192 -14.72 -8.29 -3.57
CA TYR A 192 -14.43 -8.54 -4.98
C TYR A 192 -13.54 -9.78 -5.08
N ALA A 193 -13.95 -10.78 -5.89
CA ALA A 193 -13.04 -11.87 -6.21
C ALA A 193 -12.09 -11.44 -7.33
N TYR A 194 -10.80 -11.50 -7.06
CA TYR A 194 -9.77 -11.19 -8.05
C TYR A 194 -8.45 -11.89 -7.73
N VAL A 195 -7.72 -12.22 -8.78
CA VAL A 195 -6.32 -12.63 -8.64
C VAL A 195 -5.48 -11.37 -8.50
N ALA A 196 -4.95 -11.16 -7.32
CA ALA A 196 -4.18 -9.96 -7.02
C ALA A 196 -2.84 -9.97 -7.76
N ARG A 197 -2.79 -9.26 -8.87
CA ARG A 197 -1.57 -9.02 -9.64
C ARG A 197 -0.88 -7.77 -9.07
N ALA A 198 0.44 -7.77 -9.11
CA ALA A 198 1.20 -6.55 -8.84
C ALA A 198 1.02 -5.55 -9.97
N GLY A 199 0.99 -4.26 -9.63
CA GLY A 199 0.84 -3.20 -10.63
C GLY A 199 2.03 -3.06 -11.56
N THR A 200 3.23 -3.36 -11.07
CA THR A 200 4.50 -3.12 -11.77
C THR A 200 5.36 -4.38 -11.92
N ILE A 201 4.88 -5.54 -11.47
CA ILE A 201 5.63 -6.80 -11.51
C ILE A 201 4.88 -7.82 -12.35
N ASP A 202 5.55 -8.36 -13.36
CA ASP A 202 5.09 -9.52 -14.09
C ASP A 202 5.26 -10.78 -13.23
N PHE A 203 4.15 -11.39 -12.86
CA PHE A 203 4.12 -12.68 -12.20
C PHE A 203 3.24 -13.63 -13.01
N GLU A 204 3.84 -14.66 -13.57
CA GLU A 204 3.12 -15.71 -14.27
C GLU A 204 2.68 -16.79 -13.27
N GLY A 205 1.38 -17.00 -13.15
CA GLY A 205 0.80 -18.03 -12.31
C GLY A 205 -0.19 -17.51 -11.25
N ASP A 206 -0.54 -18.42 -10.35
CA ASP A 206 -1.40 -18.15 -9.20
C ASP A 206 -0.56 -17.95 -7.95
N ILE A 207 -0.62 -16.76 -7.38
CA ILE A 207 0.15 -16.41 -6.17
C ILE A 207 -0.28 -17.24 -4.95
N VAL A 208 -1.52 -17.70 -4.90
CA VAL A 208 -2.03 -18.55 -3.82
C VAL A 208 -1.42 -19.94 -3.91
N GLU A 209 -1.40 -20.55 -5.11
CA GLU A 209 -0.75 -21.85 -5.34
C GLU A 209 0.77 -21.75 -5.09
N PHE A 210 1.38 -20.68 -5.55
CA PHE A 210 2.80 -20.40 -5.31
C PHE A 210 3.07 -20.32 -3.81
N GLY A 211 2.30 -19.53 -3.07
CA GLY A 211 2.45 -19.36 -1.63
C GLY A 211 2.27 -20.67 -0.86
N ARG A 212 1.28 -21.50 -1.24
CA ARG A 212 1.11 -22.83 -0.65
C ARG A 212 2.34 -23.71 -0.84
N SER A 213 2.97 -23.64 -2.01
CA SER A 213 4.19 -24.42 -2.30
C SER A 213 5.39 -24.02 -1.41
N LEU A 214 5.41 -22.77 -0.93
CA LEU A 214 6.43 -22.23 -0.04
C LEU A 214 6.07 -22.31 1.46
N GLY A 215 4.89 -22.86 1.78
CA GLY A 215 4.44 -23.00 3.17
C GLY A 215 3.88 -21.71 3.78
N TRP A 216 3.40 -20.76 2.95
CA TRP A 216 2.68 -19.59 3.46
C TRP A 216 1.33 -19.99 4.05
N THR A 217 0.91 -19.24 5.05
CA THR A 217 -0.48 -19.29 5.52
C THR A 217 -1.35 -18.53 4.53
N ILE A 218 -2.40 -19.17 4.04
CA ILE A 218 -3.37 -18.53 3.15
C ILE A 218 -4.66 -18.30 3.95
N ALA A 219 -5.12 -17.06 3.99
CA ALA A 219 -6.43 -16.70 4.55
C ALA A 219 -7.41 -16.40 3.44
N SER A 220 -8.42 -17.24 3.27
CA SER A 220 -9.52 -17.04 2.33
C SER A 220 -10.55 -16.08 2.93
N ILE A 221 -10.85 -14.99 2.23
CA ILE A 221 -11.91 -14.07 2.67
C ILE A 221 -13.25 -14.82 2.77
N ARG A 222 -13.51 -15.71 1.82
CA ARG A 222 -14.77 -16.45 1.74
C ARG A 222 -14.95 -17.46 2.87
N HIS A 223 -13.88 -18.15 3.25
CA HIS A 223 -13.99 -19.31 4.13
C HIS A 223 -13.52 -19.02 5.55
N ASP A 224 -12.59 -18.10 5.73
CA ASP A 224 -11.96 -17.86 7.03
C ASP A 224 -12.47 -16.57 7.72
N TRP A 225 -13.10 -15.65 6.99
CA TRP A 225 -13.55 -14.38 7.55
C TRP A 225 -15.05 -14.35 7.82
N ALA A 226 -15.42 -14.17 9.09
CA ALA A 226 -16.83 -14.01 9.48
C ALA A 226 -17.37 -12.65 9.02
N THR A 227 -16.57 -11.59 9.13
CA THR A 227 -16.88 -10.22 8.72
C THR A 227 -15.75 -9.75 7.79
N VAL A 228 -16.10 -9.03 6.72
CA VAL A 228 -15.07 -8.51 5.79
C VAL A 228 -14.66 -7.10 6.21
N PHE A 229 -15.61 -6.18 6.33
CA PHE A 229 -15.32 -4.77 6.59
C PHE A 229 -15.61 -4.37 8.02
N ALA A 230 -14.81 -3.41 8.51
CA ALA A 230 -15.03 -2.79 9.80
C ALA A 230 -16.25 -1.84 9.74
N THR A 231 -17.09 -1.89 10.75
CA THR A 231 -18.24 -0.96 10.94
C THR A 231 -17.83 0.24 11.76
#